data_6d01e363674dfc3769e6876e41e9dcf1
#
_entry.id   6d01e363674dfc3769e6876e41e9dcf1
#
_cell.length_a   1.000
_cell.length_b   1.000
_cell.length_c   1.000
_cell.angle_alpha   90.00
_cell.angle_beta   90.00
_cell.angle_gamma   90.00
#
_symmetry.space_group_name_H-M   'P 1'
#
loop_
_entity.id
_entity.type
_entity.pdbx_description
1 polymer ?
#
loop_
_entity_poly.entity_id
_entity_poly.type
_entity_poly.pdbx_seq_one_letter_code
_entity_poly.pdbx_strand_id
1 'polypeptide(L)'
;VAISDVIGRDNSGNRFAWTGWVFGSKAQTTYMAMCSLFLPRNEYWFCDTYPNTAPWATYGFGNFTEILSQYGINAQTIGGSVRQLQQAGKGGVTTDLIMFTSKGNPDFLEMADERTAPSWLPILNTPSVLYFVHSWSLKNPQSKSTVGGTWLARGVYAYVGSSHEPMLTAFVPPAEILRRTMSNIPFLPASRWFRGEGAYSKAWRLNTIGDPLMLCGPKNSVQRVLKSAEMSADYIDAHVIAKEAMQYAVDHPNDEQFSKAIHAVTLLGKDKLAVGLWGLARSQSSAGDASASAILPALFRVKDEDLFLRA
;
A
#
# COMPACT_ATOMS: atom_id res chain seq x y z
N VAL A 1 5.44 7.80 21.13
CA VAL A 1 5.35 6.38 21.48
C VAL A 1 4.50 5.67 20.46
N ALA A 2 4.97 4.56 19.92
CA ALA A 2 4.21 3.73 18.99
C ALA A 2 3.23 2.85 19.80
N ILE A 3 1.96 3.20 19.80
CA ILE A 3 0.93 2.50 20.59
C ILE A 3 0.91 1.01 20.28
N SER A 4 0.99 0.62 19.02
CA SER A 4 1.00 -0.79 18.61
C SER A 4 2.16 -1.59 19.17
N ASP A 5 3.25 -0.96 19.61
CA ASP A 5 4.34 -1.66 20.26
C ASP A 5 4.16 -1.74 21.79
N VAL A 6 3.66 -0.68 22.39
CA VAL A 6 3.51 -0.58 23.85
C VAL A 6 2.49 -1.57 24.40
N ILE A 7 1.32 -1.67 23.78
CA ILE A 7 0.24 -2.57 24.25
C ILE A 7 0.59 -4.07 24.13
N GLY A 8 1.63 -4.40 23.38
CA GLY A 8 2.14 -5.77 23.26
C GLY A 8 3.25 -6.11 24.26
N ARG A 9 3.52 -5.24 25.25
CA ARG A 9 4.59 -5.42 26.24
C ARG A 9 4.06 -5.38 27.67
N ASP A 10 4.70 -6.16 28.55
CA ASP A 10 4.47 -6.10 29.99
C ASP A 10 5.17 -4.87 30.62
N ASN A 11 4.97 -4.68 31.93
CA ASN A 11 5.56 -3.56 32.67
C ASN A 11 7.10 -3.62 32.73
N SER A 12 7.69 -4.78 32.50
CA SER A 12 9.14 -4.99 32.40
C SER A 12 9.68 -4.75 31.00
N GLY A 13 8.80 -4.42 30.02
CA GLY A 13 9.15 -4.21 28.63
C GLY A 13 9.28 -5.47 27.77
N ASN A 14 9.00 -6.65 28.34
CA ASN A 14 9.03 -7.90 27.58
C ASN A 14 7.82 -7.98 26.65
N ARG A 15 8.05 -8.45 25.44
CA ARG A 15 6.97 -8.64 24.47
C ARG A 15 6.20 -9.92 24.78
N PHE A 16 4.89 -9.82 24.92
CA PHE A 16 3.97 -10.94 25.06
C PHE A 16 3.00 -11.06 23.89
N ALA A 17 2.79 -10.01 23.10
CA ALA A 17 1.92 -10.02 21.94
C ALA A 17 2.45 -9.16 20.79
N TRP A 18 2.10 -9.55 19.58
CA TRP A 18 2.23 -8.74 18.38
C TRP A 18 0.92 -8.02 18.12
N THR A 19 0.99 -6.74 17.96
CA THR A 19 -0.20 -5.90 17.80
C THR A 19 -0.10 -5.10 16.51
N GLY A 20 -1.21 -4.96 15.83
CA GLY A 20 -1.37 -4.10 14.67
C GLY A 20 -2.48 -3.08 14.91
N TRP A 21 -2.34 -1.93 14.31
CA TRP A 21 -3.37 -0.90 14.36
C TRP A 21 -4.33 -1.09 13.19
N VAL A 22 -5.60 -1.30 13.50
CA VAL A 22 -6.69 -1.27 12.50
C VAL A 22 -7.04 0.20 12.25
N PHE A 23 -6.89 0.64 11.00
CA PHE A 23 -6.97 2.05 10.64
C PHE A 23 -8.03 2.29 9.57
N GLY A 24 -8.89 3.31 9.81
CA GLY A 24 -9.90 3.75 8.86
C GLY A 24 -11.33 3.39 9.24
N SER A 25 -12.25 3.50 8.28
CA SER A 25 -13.67 3.12 8.46
C SER A 25 -13.85 1.61 8.56
N LYS A 26 -15.03 1.15 9.00
CA LYS A 26 -15.38 -0.28 9.03
C LYS A 26 -15.21 -0.93 7.65
N ALA A 27 -15.64 -0.27 6.59
CA ALA A 27 -15.49 -0.78 5.22
C ALA A 27 -14.01 -0.90 4.83
N GLN A 28 -13.20 0.11 5.12
CA GLN A 28 -11.76 0.10 4.83
C GLN A 28 -11.04 -1.00 5.61
N THR A 29 -11.36 -1.19 6.89
CA THR A 29 -10.72 -2.22 7.71
C THR A 29 -11.11 -3.63 7.28
N THR A 30 -12.36 -3.86 6.88
CA THR A 30 -12.80 -5.13 6.29
C THR A 30 -12.08 -5.40 4.98
N TYR A 31 -12.00 -4.40 4.10
CA TYR A 31 -11.26 -4.50 2.84
C TYR A 31 -9.79 -4.85 3.07
N MET A 32 -9.11 -4.17 4.00
CA MET A 32 -7.71 -4.45 4.35
C MET A 32 -7.51 -5.88 4.85
N ALA A 33 -8.42 -6.38 5.69
CA ALA A 33 -8.37 -7.77 6.17
C ALA A 33 -8.55 -8.77 5.01
N MET A 34 -9.45 -8.49 4.07
CA MET A 34 -9.67 -9.34 2.90
C MET A 34 -8.46 -9.37 1.96
N CYS A 35 -7.73 -8.26 1.80
CA CYS A 35 -6.56 -8.20 0.94
C CYS A 35 -5.52 -9.27 1.29
N SER A 36 -5.29 -9.51 2.58
CA SER A 36 -4.33 -10.52 3.04
C SER A 36 -4.70 -11.96 2.64
N LEU A 37 -5.97 -12.23 2.36
CA LEU A 37 -6.48 -13.55 2.01
C LEU A 37 -6.46 -13.83 0.51
N PHE A 38 -6.77 -12.83 -0.31
CA PHE A 38 -7.09 -13.01 -1.72
C PHE A 38 -5.98 -12.57 -2.69
N LEU A 39 -5.08 -11.69 -2.27
CA LEU A 39 -3.99 -11.22 -3.15
C LEU A 39 -2.96 -12.32 -3.45
N PRO A 40 -2.39 -12.36 -4.67
CA PRO A 40 -1.49 -13.42 -5.12
C PRO A 40 -0.14 -13.45 -4.40
N ARG A 41 0.44 -12.32 -4.01
CA ARG A 41 1.74 -12.19 -3.32
C ARG A 41 2.94 -12.69 -4.15
N ASN A 42 3.01 -12.27 -5.39
CA ASN A 42 4.06 -12.65 -6.33
C ASN A 42 4.73 -11.46 -7.05
N GLU A 43 4.34 -10.23 -6.70
CA GLU A 43 4.87 -9.01 -7.29
C GLU A 43 5.49 -8.14 -6.20
N TYR A 44 6.81 -7.91 -6.24
CA TYR A 44 7.51 -7.12 -5.23
C TYR A 44 8.19 -5.91 -5.88
N TRP A 45 8.18 -4.78 -5.17
CA TRP A 45 8.75 -3.53 -5.64
C TRP A 45 9.61 -2.88 -4.58
N PHE A 46 10.84 -2.53 -4.97
CA PHE A 46 11.85 -1.94 -4.09
C PHE A 46 12.28 -0.59 -4.63
N CYS A 47 12.39 0.40 -3.74
CA CYS A 47 12.94 1.71 -4.05
C CYS A 47 14.09 2.03 -3.08
N ASP A 48 15.31 2.06 -3.62
CA ASP A 48 16.52 2.26 -2.84
C ASP A 48 17.09 3.66 -3.04
N THR A 49 16.99 4.49 -1.98
CA THR A 49 17.57 5.84 -2.00
C THR A 49 18.86 5.93 -1.21
N TYR A 50 19.24 4.87 -0.50
CA TYR A 50 20.40 4.93 0.38
C TYR A 50 21.71 4.65 -0.36
N PRO A 51 22.80 5.30 0.05
CA PRO A 51 24.11 5.02 -0.53
C PRO A 51 24.60 3.63 -0.10
N ASN A 52 25.33 2.95 -0.98
CA ASN A 52 25.93 1.66 -0.69
C ASN A 52 27.20 1.79 0.19
N THR A 53 27.08 2.51 1.32
CA THR A 53 28.12 2.72 2.33
C THR A 53 27.53 2.54 3.73
N ALA A 54 28.38 2.18 4.72
CA ALA A 54 27.94 2.07 6.10
C ALA A 54 27.47 3.43 6.65
N PRO A 55 26.40 3.46 7.48
CA PRO A 55 25.58 2.33 7.95
C PRO A 55 24.43 1.94 6.99
N TRP A 56 24.27 2.63 5.87
CA TRP A 56 23.12 2.57 4.98
C TRP A 56 23.07 1.28 4.14
N ALA A 57 24.23 0.77 3.73
CA ALA A 57 24.33 -0.42 2.88
C ALA A 57 23.58 -1.65 3.42
N THR A 58 23.45 -1.78 4.74
CA THR A 58 22.70 -2.86 5.39
C THR A 58 21.18 -2.79 5.08
N TYR A 59 20.70 -1.63 4.65
CA TYR A 59 19.28 -1.38 4.34
C TYR A 59 19.00 -1.36 2.84
N GLY A 60 20.01 -1.57 2.00
CA GLY A 60 19.84 -1.74 0.56
C GLY A 60 19.21 -3.08 0.21
N PHE A 61 18.78 -3.21 -1.03
CA PHE A 61 18.06 -4.39 -1.52
C PHE A 61 18.97 -5.38 -2.29
N GLY A 62 20.21 -5.00 -2.57
CA GLY A 62 21.21 -5.89 -3.17
C GLY A 62 20.69 -6.70 -4.36
N ASN A 63 20.82 -8.03 -4.28
CA ASN A 63 20.38 -8.96 -5.30
C ASN A 63 19.00 -9.60 -5.03
N PHE A 64 18.10 -8.87 -4.38
CA PHE A 64 16.77 -9.41 -4.01
C PHE A 64 15.97 -9.87 -5.24
N THR A 65 16.05 -9.15 -6.36
CA THR A 65 15.37 -9.52 -7.60
C THR A 65 15.80 -10.90 -8.11
N GLU A 66 17.10 -11.19 -8.06
CA GLU A 66 17.66 -12.48 -8.47
C GLU A 66 17.24 -13.61 -7.52
N ILE A 67 17.32 -13.37 -6.21
CA ILE A 67 16.91 -14.35 -5.20
C ILE A 67 15.42 -14.65 -5.34
N LEU A 68 14.58 -13.63 -5.47
CA LEU A 68 13.12 -13.78 -5.52
C LEU A 68 12.65 -14.48 -6.80
N SER A 69 13.35 -14.27 -7.92
CA SER A 69 13.03 -14.96 -9.18
C SER A 69 13.11 -16.48 -9.06
N GLN A 70 13.99 -17.00 -8.21
CA GLN A 70 14.12 -18.45 -7.93
C GLN A 70 12.89 -19.02 -7.21
N TYR A 71 12.10 -18.17 -6.60
CA TYR A 71 10.84 -18.54 -5.93
C TYR A 71 9.59 -18.19 -6.76
N GLY A 72 9.78 -17.81 -8.03
CA GLY A 72 8.68 -17.43 -8.92
C GLY A 72 8.05 -16.08 -8.57
N ILE A 73 8.79 -15.22 -7.85
CA ILE A 73 8.35 -13.88 -7.50
C ILE A 73 8.95 -12.90 -8.52
N ASN A 74 8.11 -12.11 -9.15
CA ASN A 74 8.52 -11.01 -10.00
C ASN A 74 8.88 -9.81 -9.11
N ALA A 75 10.14 -9.43 -9.09
CA ALA A 75 10.62 -8.35 -8.27
C ALA A 75 11.33 -7.29 -9.10
N GLN A 76 11.06 -6.03 -8.79
CA GLN A 76 11.70 -4.90 -9.45
C GLN A 76 12.35 -3.99 -8.40
N THR A 77 13.60 -3.61 -8.64
CA THR A 77 14.28 -2.55 -7.88
C THR A 77 14.45 -1.33 -8.76
N ILE A 78 14.02 -0.18 -8.28
CA ILE A 78 14.35 1.11 -8.87
C ILE A 78 15.41 1.80 -8.02
N GLY A 79 16.28 2.58 -8.66
CA GLY A 79 17.15 3.51 -7.96
C GLY A 79 16.32 4.67 -7.38
N GLY A 80 16.88 5.35 -6.40
CA GLY A 80 16.17 6.29 -5.57
C GLY A 80 16.06 7.71 -6.13
N SER A 81 16.19 7.96 -7.45
CA SER A 81 15.99 9.31 -7.99
C SER A 81 14.51 9.66 -8.13
N VAL A 82 14.17 10.94 -8.01
CA VAL A 82 12.82 11.45 -8.23
C VAL A 82 12.32 11.09 -9.62
N ARG A 83 13.18 11.19 -10.64
CA ARG A 83 12.84 10.80 -12.01
C ARG A 83 12.44 9.34 -12.13
N GLN A 84 13.17 8.43 -11.48
CA GLN A 84 12.84 6.99 -11.50
C GLN A 84 11.53 6.71 -10.75
N LEU A 85 11.29 7.39 -9.63
CA LEU A 85 10.02 7.31 -8.90
C LEU A 85 8.85 7.77 -9.78
N GLN A 86 9.00 8.89 -10.48
CA GLN A 86 8.00 9.41 -11.41
C GLN A 86 7.74 8.47 -12.58
N GLN A 87 8.81 7.88 -13.15
CA GLN A 87 8.67 6.91 -14.25
C GLN A 87 7.94 5.64 -13.80
N ALA A 88 8.27 5.12 -12.62
CA ALA A 88 7.55 3.99 -12.04
C ALA A 88 6.07 4.31 -11.79
N GLY A 89 5.77 5.56 -11.39
CA GLY A 89 4.41 6.03 -11.14
C GLY A 89 3.54 6.23 -12.37
N LYS A 90 4.12 6.32 -13.58
CA LYS A 90 3.39 6.65 -14.83
C LYS A 90 2.35 5.65 -15.32
N GLY A 91 2.04 4.64 -14.68
CA GLY A 91 0.99 3.67 -15.03
C GLY A 91 0.47 3.00 -13.79
N GLY A 92 0.80 3.57 -12.64
CA GLY A 92 0.65 2.92 -11.36
C GLY A 92 1.67 1.79 -11.17
N VAL A 93 1.80 1.33 -9.95
CA VAL A 93 2.66 0.21 -9.59
C VAL A 93 1.80 -0.98 -9.22
N THR A 94 2.03 -2.10 -9.91
CA THR A 94 1.43 -3.39 -9.56
C THR A 94 2.40 -4.12 -8.66
N THR A 95 2.06 -4.31 -7.39
CA THR A 95 2.93 -4.97 -6.42
C THR A 95 2.14 -5.44 -5.21
N ASP A 96 2.60 -6.51 -4.59
CA ASP A 96 2.02 -7.05 -3.35
C ASP A 96 2.82 -6.59 -2.12
N LEU A 97 4.13 -6.40 -2.29
CA LEU A 97 5.04 -5.95 -1.25
C LEU A 97 5.91 -4.81 -1.75
N ILE A 98 5.92 -3.74 -1.00
CA ILE A 98 6.82 -2.60 -1.19
C ILE A 98 7.83 -2.56 -0.05
N MET A 99 9.11 -2.44 -0.39
CA MET A 99 10.14 -2.02 0.54
C MET A 99 10.77 -0.73 0.02
N PHE A 100 10.78 0.29 0.83
CA PHE A 100 11.26 1.60 0.44
C PHE A 100 12.20 2.14 1.51
N THR A 101 13.33 2.69 1.09
CA THR A 101 14.25 3.44 1.95
C THR A 101 14.24 4.91 1.54
N SER A 102 14.18 5.81 2.50
CA SER A 102 14.31 7.25 2.27
C SER A 102 14.57 7.95 3.59
N LYS A 103 15.30 9.05 3.56
CA LYS A 103 15.31 10.03 4.65
C LYS A 103 14.12 10.97 4.47
N GLY A 104 13.82 11.77 5.49
CA GLY A 104 12.82 12.81 5.37
C GLY A 104 12.00 13.05 6.63
N ASN A 105 10.88 13.71 6.44
CA ASN A 105 9.89 14.06 7.46
C ASN A 105 8.48 13.63 7.03
N PRO A 106 7.43 13.90 7.81
CA PRO A 106 6.08 13.48 7.42
C PRO A 106 5.62 14.01 6.06
N ASP A 107 6.13 15.15 5.62
CA ASP A 107 5.67 15.94 4.47
C ASP A 107 6.62 15.93 3.27
N PHE A 108 7.76 15.23 3.36
CA PHE A 108 8.66 15.07 2.24
C PHE A 108 9.50 13.79 2.32
N LEU A 109 10.01 13.36 1.17
CA LEU A 109 11.01 12.31 1.02
C LEU A 109 12.32 12.91 0.51
N GLU A 110 13.46 12.49 1.06
CA GLU A 110 14.78 12.70 0.45
C GLU A 110 15.09 11.52 -0.45
N MET A 111 14.98 11.74 -1.74
CA MET A 111 15.43 10.79 -2.75
C MET A 111 16.96 10.88 -2.90
N ALA A 112 17.55 10.06 -3.73
CA ALA A 112 19.01 10.05 -3.91
C ALA A 112 19.55 11.34 -4.55
N ASP A 113 18.73 12.04 -5.31
CA ASP A 113 19.07 13.26 -6.05
C ASP A 113 18.48 14.54 -5.45
N GLU A 114 17.22 14.51 -5.01
CA GLU A 114 16.54 15.71 -4.52
C GLU A 114 15.39 15.36 -3.55
N ARG A 115 14.79 16.39 -2.95
CA ARG A 115 13.58 16.23 -2.12
C ARG A 115 12.34 16.21 -2.99
N THR A 116 11.36 15.41 -2.57
CA THR A 116 10.07 15.35 -3.24
C THR A 116 8.91 15.28 -2.26
N ALA A 117 7.74 15.77 -2.70
CA ALA A 117 6.53 15.75 -1.90
C ALA A 117 5.85 14.38 -1.91
N PRO A 118 5.01 14.05 -0.89
CA PRO A 118 4.22 12.83 -0.86
C PRO A 118 3.32 12.61 -2.08
N SER A 119 2.89 13.69 -2.73
CA SER A 119 2.08 13.64 -3.96
C SER A 119 2.76 12.92 -5.13
N TRP A 120 4.09 12.79 -5.13
CA TRP A 120 4.84 12.06 -6.15
C TRP A 120 4.95 10.55 -5.90
N LEU A 121 4.51 10.06 -4.76
CA LEU A 121 4.43 8.62 -4.53
C LEU A 121 3.53 7.97 -5.60
N PRO A 122 3.83 6.75 -6.07
CA PRO A 122 3.04 6.11 -7.11
C PRO A 122 1.64 5.72 -6.63
N ILE A 123 0.68 5.71 -7.55
CA ILE A 123 -0.61 5.07 -7.34
C ILE A 123 -0.40 3.56 -7.44
N LEU A 124 -1.05 2.81 -6.55
CA LEU A 124 -0.99 1.36 -6.56
C LEU A 124 -2.17 0.80 -7.38
N ASN A 125 -1.85 -0.08 -8.33
CA ASN A 125 -2.85 -0.80 -9.11
C ASN A 125 -3.45 -1.98 -8.35
N THR A 126 -2.72 -2.47 -7.35
CA THR A 126 -3.13 -3.53 -6.42
C THR A 126 -2.88 -3.08 -4.99
N PRO A 127 -3.70 -3.51 -4.02
CA PRO A 127 -3.39 -3.27 -2.62
C PRO A 127 -2.07 -3.92 -2.22
N SER A 128 -1.25 -3.20 -1.47
CA SER A 128 0.11 -3.60 -1.17
C SER A 128 0.45 -3.50 0.30
N VAL A 129 1.41 -4.28 0.71
CA VAL A 129 2.07 -4.19 2.01
C VAL A 129 3.27 -3.27 1.89
N LEU A 130 3.54 -2.42 2.86
CA LEU A 130 4.66 -1.48 2.84
C LEU A 130 5.56 -1.61 4.08
N TYR A 131 6.84 -1.86 3.84
CA TYR A 131 7.90 -1.63 4.80
C TYR A 131 8.69 -0.37 4.42
N PHE A 132 8.64 0.65 5.27
CA PHE A 132 9.24 1.93 4.93
C PHE A 132 10.27 2.38 5.97
N VAL A 133 11.53 2.35 5.59
CA VAL A 133 12.64 2.90 6.37
C VAL A 133 12.67 4.41 6.14
N HIS A 134 11.95 5.15 6.98
CA HIS A 134 11.80 6.59 6.85
C HIS A 134 11.39 7.21 8.19
N SER A 135 12.01 8.33 8.56
CA SER A 135 11.65 9.06 9.79
C SER A 135 10.26 9.67 9.67
N TRP A 136 9.47 9.59 10.75
CA TRP A 136 8.15 10.22 10.84
C TRP A 136 7.10 9.76 9.82
N SER A 137 7.34 8.69 9.08
CA SER A 137 6.45 8.24 8.01
C SER A 137 5.01 7.94 8.46
N LEU A 138 4.81 7.54 9.72
CA LEU A 138 3.49 7.29 10.33
C LEU A 138 3.14 8.30 11.44
N LYS A 139 3.67 9.52 11.41
CA LYS A 139 3.34 10.56 12.40
C LYS A 139 1.88 10.96 12.31
N ASN A 140 1.36 11.13 11.10
CA ASN A 140 -0.02 11.50 10.85
C ASN A 140 -0.60 10.70 9.66
N PRO A 141 -0.95 9.43 9.86
CA PRO A 141 -1.43 8.56 8.77
C PRO A 141 -2.82 8.92 8.25
N GLN A 142 -3.55 9.81 8.94
CA GLN A 142 -4.88 10.27 8.52
C GLN A 142 -4.79 11.37 7.45
N SER A 143 -3.68 12.12 7.39
CA SER A 143 -3.51 13.22 6.46
C SER A 143 -2.93 12.75 5.13
N LYS A 144 -3.67 12.98 4.05
CA LYS A 144 -3.21 12.69 2.67
C LYS A 144 -2.06 13.60 2.20
N SER A 145 -1.70 14.63 2.97
CA SER A 145 -0.53 15.47 2.72
C SER A 145 0.76 14.92 3.34
N THR A 146 0.67 13.82 4.08
CA THR A 146 1.83 13.15 4.67
C THR A 146 2.20 11.90 3.88
N VAL A 147 3.45 11.49 3.99
CA VAL A 147 3.99 10.28 3.33
C VAL A 147 3.15 9.05 3.67
N GLY A 148 2.90 8.80 4.95
CA GLY A 148 2.12 7.63 5.37
C GLY A 148 0.66 7.69 4.96
N GLY A 149 0.03 8.87 5.13
CA GLY A 149 -1.36 9.04 4.72
C GLY A 149 -1.56 8.95 3.21
N THR A 150 -0.60 9.39 2.42
CA THR A 150 -0.61 9.22 0.95
C THR A 150 -0.52 7.74 0.57
N TRP A 151 0.39 6.98 1.16
CA TRP A 151 0.50 5.54 0.90
C TRP A 151 -0.78 4.78 1.25
N LEU A 152 -1.37 5.05 2.43
CA LEU A 152 -2.62 4.43 2.86
C LEU A 152 -3.79 4.81 1.94
N ALA A 153 -3.85 6.07 1.49
CA ALA A 153 -4.87 6.51 0.54
C ALA A 153 -4.71 5.91 -0.86
N ARG A 154 -3.51 5.44 -1.22
CA ARG A 154 -3.20 4.86 -2.53
C ARG A 154 -3.21 3.34 -2.57
N GLY A 155 -3.64 2.67 -1.52
CA GLY A 155 -3.85 1.23 -1.53
C GLY A 155 -2.91 0.41 -0.64
N VAL A 156 -2.06 1.03 0.16
CA VAL A 156 -1.32 0.31 1.19
C VAL A 156 -2.28 -0.13 2.28
N TYR A 157 -2.37 -1.43 2.52
CA TYR A 157 -3.29 -2.01 3.49
C TYR A 157 -2.62 -2.54 4.75
N ALA A 158 -1.30 -2.72 4.72
CA ALA A 158 -0.49 -3.01 5.89
C ALA A 158 0.84 -2.25 5.80
N TYR A 159 1.25 -1.65 6.92
CA TYR A 159 2.36 -0.72 6.90
C TYR A 159 3.20 -0.84 8.19
N VAL A 160 4.51 -0.91 8.01
CA VAL A 160 5.48 -0.74 9.08
C VAL A 160 6.33 0.49 8.80
N GLY A 161 6.27 1.46 9.69
CA GLY A 161 7.01 2.73 9.57
C GLY A 161 7.16 3.44 10.91
N SER A 162 7.77 4.61 10.89
CA SER A 162 8.11 5.35 12.10
C SER A 162 7.11 6.45 12.44
N SER A 163 6.70 6.52 13.70
CA SER A 163 5.87 7.63 14.22
C SER A 163 6.67 8.79 14.80
N HIS A 164 7.98 8.61 14.96
CA HIS A 164 8.92 9.57 15.53
C HIS A 164 10.26 9.48 14.80
N GLU A 165 11.25 10.25 15.24
CA GLU A 165 12.63 10.12 14.78
C GLU A 165 13.24 8.83 15.39
N PRO A 166 13.36 7.73 14.63
CA PRO A 166 14.02 6.53 15.09
C PRO A 166 15.51 6.61 14.78
N MET A 167 16.33 5.89 15.52
CA MET A 167 17.64 5.52 15.01
C MET A 167 17.45 4.52 13.86
N LEU A 168 18.33 4.53 12.86
CA LEU A 168 18.30 3.60 11.74
C LEU A 168 18.22 2.13 12.21
N THR A 169 18.92 1.80 13.28
CA THR A 169 18.93 0.48 13.93
C THR A 169 17.60 0.06 14.55
N ALA A 170 16.61 0.96 14.66
CA ALA A 170 15.25 0.58 15.06
C ALA A 170 14.54 -0.25 13.97
N PHE A 171 14.93 -0.05 12.72
CA PHE A 171 14.42 -0.83 11.60
C PHE A 171 15.17 -2.15 11.47
N VAL A 172 14.44 -3.21 11.18
CA VAL A 172 15.02 -4.50 10.79
C VAL A 172 15.58 -4.37 9.36
N PRO A 173 16.79 -4.82 9.06
CA PRO A 173 17.30 -4.80 7.69
C PRO A 173 16.36 -5.51 6.71
N PRO A 174 16.12 -4.96 5.50
CA PRO A 174 15.23 -5.56 4.51
C PRO A 174 15.54 -7.02 4.17
N ALA A 175 16.81 -7.40 4.12
CA ALA A 175 17.23 -8.78 3.88
C ALA A 175 16.70 -9.75 4.96
N GLU A 176 16.72 -9.32 6.21
CA GLU A 176 16.21 -10.14 7.31
C GLU A 176 14.68 -10.24 7.27
N ILE A 177 13.97 -9.16 6.90
CA ILE A 177 12.53 -9.19 6.70
C ILE A 177 12.17 -10.15 5.58
N LEU A 178 12.87 -10.05 4.45
CA LEU A 178 12.67 -10.94 3.32
C LEU A 178 12.86 -12.41 3.72
N ARG A 179 13.97 -12.73 4.39
CA ARG A 179 14.25 -14.09 4.90
C ARG A 179 13.13 -14.61 5.81
N ARG A 180 12.62 -13.75 6.72
CA ARG A 180 11.54 -14.12 7.65
C ARG A 180 10.22 -14.33 6.93
N THR A 181 9.85 -13.45 6.02
CA THR A 181 8.58 -13.56 5.28
C THR A 181 8.58 -14.76 4.32
N MET A 182 9.73 -15.06 3.70
CA MET A 182 9.92 -16.28 2.91
C MET A 182 9.80 -17.56 3.75
N SER A 183 10.07 -17.48 5.05
CA SER A 183 9.88 -18.56 6.03
C SER A 183 8.47 -18.56 6.66
N ASN A 184 7.49 -17.91 6.03
CA ASN A 184 6.10 -17.79 6.49
C ASN A 184 5.94 -17.11 7.87
N ILE A 185 6.88 -16.28 8.30
CA ILE A 185 6.65 -15.40 9.44
C ILE A 185 5.75 -14.26 8.97
N PRO A 186 4.66 -13.95 9.69
CA PRO A 186 3.77 -12.84 9.33
C PRO A 186 4.52 -11.52 9.22
N PHE A 187 4.08 -10.65 8.30
CA PHE A 187 4.79 -9.44 7.92
C PHE A 187 5.09 -8.49 9.10
N LEU A 188 4.10 -8.23 9.95
CA LEU A 188 4.30 -7.29 11.05
C LEU A 188 5.33 -7.81 12.07
N PRO A 189 5.27 -9.07 12.56
CA PRO A 189 6.35 -9.67 13.34
C PRO A 189 7.69 -9.72 12.59
N ALA A 190 7.70 -10.09 11.32
CA ALA A 190 8.93 -10.17 10.51
C ALA A 190 9.67 -8.84 10.47
N SER A 191 8.94 -7.74 10.52
CA SER A 191 9.45 -6.37 10.43
C SER A 191 9.83 -5.77 11.79
N ARG A 192 9.85 -6.56 12.85
CA ARG A 192 10.18 -6.12 14.21
C ARG A 192 11.34 -6.92 14.79
N TRP A 193 12.07 -6.31 15.71
CA TRP A 193 13.06 -7.02 16.48
C TRP A 193 12.40 -7.93 17.53
N PHE A 194 12.85 -9.18 17.61
CA PHE A 194 12.34 -10.14 18.59
C PHE A 194 13.02 -9.98 19.94
N ARG A 195 14.34 -9.73 19.93
CA ARG A 195 15.18 -9.55 21.11
C ARG A 195 16.21 -8.46 20.85
N GLY A 196 16.83 -7.96 21.91
CA GLY A 196 17.98 -7.07 21.80
C GLY A 196 17.61 -5.66 21.31
N GLU A 197 16.39 -5.22 21.53
CA GLU A 197 16.00 -3.83 21.33
C GLU A 197 16.81 -2.96 22.31
N GLY A 198 18.05 -2.69 21.96
CA GLY A 198 18.94 -1.83 22.73
C GLY A 198 18.36 -0.43 22.91
N ALA A 199 18.98 0.37 23.77
CA ALA A 199 18.51 1.72 24.10
C ALA A 199 18.34 2.64 22.90
N TYR A 200 19.01 2.34 21.79
CA TYR A 200 18.94 3.13 20.54
C TYR A 200 17.89 2.63 19.52
N SER A 201 17.50 1.37 19.61
CA SER A 201 16.51 0.75 18.77
C SER A 201 15.12 0.76 19.39
N LYS A 202 14.72 1.85 20.02
CA LYS A 202 13.41 1.95 20.66
C LYS A 202 12.33 1.57 19.68
N ALA A 203 12.04 0.29 19.59
CA ALA A 203 11.11 -0.31 18.65
C ALA A 203 9.68 0.25 18.80
N TRP A 204 9.35 0.78 19.98
CA TRP A 204 8.11 1.53 20.21
C TRP A 204 8.00 2.85 19.45
N ARG A 205 8.99 3.24 18.67
CA ARG A 205 8.88 4.34 17.68
C ARG A 205 8.37 3.89 16.34
N LEU A 206 8.43 2.59 16.06
CA LEU A 206 7.85 2.00 14.86
C LEU A 206 6.40 1.59 15.12
N ASN A 207 5.50 2.09 14.30
CA ASN A 207 4.10 1.70 14.30
C ASN A 207 3.85 0.62 13.24
N THR A 208 2.86 -0.22 13.52
CA THR A 208 2.38 -1.24 12.60
C THR A 208 0.89 -1.04 12.35
N ILE A 209 0.52 -0.94 11.08
CA ILE A 209 -0.87 -0.90 10.62
C ILE A 209 -1.16 -2.21 9.90
N GLY A 210 -2.30 -2.83 10.20
CA GLY A 210 -2.76 -4.07 9.58
C GLY A 210 -2.83 -5.25 10.54
N ASP A 211 -3.19 -6.41 9.98
CA ASP A 211 -3.32 -7.66 10.72
C ASP A 211 -1.94 -8.23 11.09
N PRO A 212 -1.63 -8.45 12.40
CA PRO A 212 -0.36 -8.99 12.82
C PRO A 212 -0.11 -10.44 12.37
N LEU A 213 -1.13 -11.18 11.96
CA LEU A 213 -1.01 -12.55 11.45
C LEU A 213 -0.90 -12.64 9.92
N MET A 214 -0.95 -11.51 9.24
CA MET A 214 -0.92 -11.45 7.79
C MET A 214 0.40 -11.97 7.22
N LEU A 215 0.31 -12.92 6.31
CA LEU A 215 1.44 -13.42 5.52
C LEU A 215 1.61 -12.56 4.27
N CYS A 216 2.83 -12.18 3.93
CA CYS A 216 3.17 -11.51 2.67
C CYS A 216 4.20 -12.28 1.82
N GLY A 217 4.75 -13.37 2.34
CA GLY A 217 5.59 -14.29 1.57
C GLY A 217 4.79 -15.04 0.49
N PRO A 218 5.47 -15.70 -0.47
CA PRO A 218 4.81 -16.41 -1.55
C PRO A 218 3.85 -17.45 -1.01
N LYS A 219 2.72 -17.62 -1.69
CA LYS A 219 1.83 -18.74 -1.40
C LYS A 219 2.56 -20.00 -1.84
N ASN A 220 3.05 -20.79 -0.88
CA ASN A 220 3.47 -22.14 -1.18
C ASN A 220 2.30 -22.82 -1.92
N SER A 221 2.60 -23.59 -2.96
CA SER A 221 1.67 -24.18 -3.90
C SER A 221 0.67 -25.22 -3.33
N VAL A 222 0.52 -25.30 -2.05
CA VAL A 222 -0.67 -25.89 -1.44
C VAL A 222 -1.81 -24.94 -1.71
N GLN A 223 -2.33 -25.00 -2.94
CA GLN A 223 -3.67 -24.54 -3.20
C GLN A 223 -4.59 -25.25 -2.21
N ARG A 224 -4.85 -24.62 -1.08
CA ARG A 224 -6.12 -24.86 -0.41
C ARG A 224 -7.14 -24.35 -1.41
N VAL A 225 -7.68 -25.28 -2.19
CA VAL A 225 -8.96 -25.06 -2.83
C VAL A 225 -9.89 -24.75 -1.66
N LEU A 226 -10.06 -23.45 -1.39
CA LEU A 226 -11.17 -23.02 -0.58
C LEU A 226 -12.37 -23.56 -1.38
N LYS A 227 -12.96 -24.67 -0.91
CA LYS A 227 -14.30 -25.05 -1.36
C LYS A 227 -15.07 -23.76 -1.25
N SER A 228 -15.64 -23.31 -2.37
CA SER A 228 -16.52 -22.16 -2.35
C SER A 228 -17.52 -22.44 -1.24
N ALA A 229 -17.38 -21.74 -0.11
CA ALA A 229 -18.45 -21.70 0.85
C ALA A 229 -19.65 -21.23 0.03
N GLU A 230 -20.76 -21.93 0.12
CA GLU A 230 -22.02 -21.42 -0.44
C GLU A 230 -22.14 -20.00 0.10
N MET A 231 -22.02 -19.03 -0.82
CA MET A 231 -22.10 -17.62 -0.40
C MET A 231 -23.47 -17.45 0.23
N SER A 232 -23.52 -16.99 1.46
CA SER A 232 -24.77 -16.62 2.10
C SER A 232 -25.51 -15.68 1.17
N ALA A 233 -26.84 -15.78 1.14
CA ALA A 233 -27.70 -14.88 0.37
C ALA A 233 -27.49 -13.39 0.72
N ASP A 234 -26.80 -13.12 1.83
CA ASP A 234 -26.46 -11.77 2.30
C ASP A 234 -25.22 -11.16 1.63
N TYR A 235 -24.46 -11.95 0.83
CA TYR A 235 -23.32 -11.43 0.08
C TYR A 235 -23.76 -10.91 -1.29
N ILE A 236 -23.64 -9.60 -1.48
CA ILE A 236 -23.91 -8.97 -2.76
C ILE A 236 -22.63 -9.04 -3.62
N ASP A 237 -22.73 -9.60 -4.81
CA ASP A 237 -21.64 -9.63 -5.77
C ASP A 237 -21.27 -8.18 -6.19
N ALA A 238 -19.99 -7.84 -6.08
CA ALA A 238 -19.50 -6.51 -6.46
C ALA A 238 -19.79 -6.16 -7.93
N HIS A 239 -19.89 -7.16 -8.83
CA HIS A 239 -20.30 -6.95 -10.22
C HIS A 239 -21.78 -6.58 -10.32
N VAL A 240 -22.63 -7.15 -9.47
CA VAL A 240 -24.05 -6.80 -9.40
C VAL A 240 -24.19 -5.35 -8.93
N ILE A 241 -23.50 -4.99 -7.83
CA ILE A 241 -23.49 -3.61 -7.32
C ILE A 241 -23.03 -2.61 -8.38
N ALA A 242 -21.93 -2.92 -9.08
CA ALA A 242 -21.43 -2.04 -10.12
C ALA A 242 -22.43 -1.91 -11.30
N LYS A 243 -23.06 -3.00 -11.70
CA LYS A 243 -24.09 -2.99 -12.75
C LYS A 243 -25.31 -2.15 -12.34
N GLU A 244 -25.79 -2.33 -11.12
CA GLU A 244 -26.91 -1.55 -10.58
C GLU A 244 -26.57 -0.07 -10.47
N ALA A 245 -25.36 0.26 -9.99
CA ALA A 245 -24.89 1.64 -9.92
C ALA A 245 -24.81 2.30 -11.30
N MET A 246 -24.30 1.57 -12.31
CA MET A 246 -24.26 2.06 -13.69
C MET A 246 -25.67 2.31 -14.25
N GLN A 247 -26.56 1.34 -14.07
CA GLN A 247 -27.95 1.48 -14.54
C GLN A 247 -28.65 2.66 -13.87
N TYR A 248 -28.48 2.76 -12.56
CA TYR A 248 -29.07 3.86 -11.78
C TYR A 248 -28.54 5.23 -12.22
N ALA A 249 -27.25 5.35 -12.51
CA ALA A 249 -26.64 6.59 -13.00
C ALA A 249 -27.17 6.98 -14.39
N VAL A 250 -27.47 6.01 -15.25
CA VAL A 250 -28.08 6.24 -16.58
C VAL A 250 -29.54 6.71 -16.45
N ASP A 251 -30.29 6.09 -15.55
CA ASP A 251 -31.72 6.39 -15.36
C ASP A 251 -31.93 7.70 -14.57
N HIS A 252 -30.98 8.09 -13.73
CA HIS A 252 -31.03 9.28 -12.87
C HIS A 252 -29.72 10.10 -13.01
N PRO A 253 -29.45 10.70 -14.15
CA PRO A 253 -28.18 11.30 -14.48
C PRO A 253 -27.90 12.54 -13.64
N ASN A 254 -26.90 12.43 -12.75
CA ASN A 254 -26.32 13.54 -11.99
C ASN A 254 -24.90 13.19 -11.55
N ASP A 255 -24.13 14.18 -11.09
CA ASP A 255 -22.73 14.04 -10.73
C ASP A 255 -22.48 12.96 -9.66
N GLU A 256 -23.31 12.94 -8.62
CA GLU A 256 -23.17 11.98 -7.51
C GLU A 256 -23.37 10.52 -7.96
N GLN A 257 -24.37 10.26 -8.82
CA GLN A 257 -24.64 8.90 -9.28
C GLN A 257 -23.58 8.42 -10.26
N PHE A 258 -23.12 9.28 -11.18
CA PHE A 258 -21.98 8.95 -12.03
C PHE A 258 -20.69 8.73 -11.22
N SER A 259 -20.43 9.53 -10.20
CA SER A 259 -19.31 9.31 -9.29
C SER A 259 -19.35 7.93 -8.63
N LYS A 260 -20.50 7.51 -8.12
CA LYS A 260 -20.71 6.17 -7.52
C LYS A 260 -20.48 5.05 -8.53
N ALA A 261 -21.04 5.18 -9.73
CA ALA A 261 -20.89 4.19 -10.79
C ALA A 261 -19.43 4.07 -11.26
N ILE A 262 -18.76 5.19 -11.51
CA ILE A 262 -17.35 5.25 -11.90
C ILE A 262 -16.48 4.62 -10.81
N HIS A 263 -16.71 4.95 -9.54
CA HIS A 263 -15.96 4.39 -8.42
C HIS A 263 -16.14 2.87 -8.32
N ALA A 264 -17.38 2.36 -8.40
CA ALA A 264 -17.67 0.93 -8.34
C ALA A 264 -16.98 0.16 -9.48
N VAL A 265 -17.03 0.68 -10.69
CA VAL A 265 -16.39 0.08 -11.88
C VAL A 265 -14.87 0.13 -11.81
N THR A 266 -14.32 1.23 -11.27
CA THR A 266 -12.88 1.40 -11.06
C THR A 266 -12.35 0.41 -10.03
N LEU A 267 -13.10 0.13 -8.96
CA LEU A 267 -12.75 -0.89 -7.97
C LEU A 267 -12.70 -2.30 -8.57
N LEU A 268 -13.47 -2.58 -9.61
CA LEU A 268 -13.43 -3.84 -10.37
C LEU A 268 -12.28 -3.90 -11.40
N GLY A 269 -11.44 -2.86 -11.48
CA GLY A 269 -10.35 -2.78 -12.45
C GLY A 269 -10.83 -2.57 -13.90
N LYS A 270 -12.07 -2.12 -14.11
CA LYS A 270 -12.67 -1.90 -15.43
C LYS A 270 -12.46 -0.46 -15.92
N ASP A 271 -11.21 0.00 -15.95
CA ASP A 271 -10.88 1.40 -16.24
C ASP A 271 -11.45 1.94 -17.55
N LYS A 272 -11.40 1.16 -18.63
CA LYS A 272 -12.01 1.57 -19.91
C LYS A 272 -13.52 1.80 -19.82
N LEU A 273 -14.21 1.01 -19.01
CA LEU A 273 -15.64 1.19 -18.77
C LEU A 273 -15.89 2.45 -17.93
N ALA A 274 -15.04 2.70 -16.91
CA ALA A 274 -15.11 3.92 -16.13
C ALA A 274 -14.93 5.17 -17.01
N VAL A 275 -13.97 5.16 -17.94
CA VAL A 275 -13.77 6.24 -18.92
C VAL A 275 -15.00 6.43 -19.81
N GLY A 276 -15.63 5.34 -20.24
CA GLY A 276 -16.90 5.39 -21.01
C GLY A 276 -18.02 6.05 -20.19
N LEU A 277 -18.18 5.70 -18.92
CA LEU A 277 -19.18 6.33 -18.03
C LEU A 277 -18.90 7.81 -17.81
N TRP A 278 -17.65 8.21 -17.66
CA TRP A 278 -17.24 9.60 -17.60
C TRP A 278 -17.60 10.36 -18.88
N GLY A 279 -17.33 9.76 -20.06
CA GLY A 279 -17.73 10.32 -21.34
C GLY A 279 -19.25 10.52 -21.46
N LEU A 280 -20.02 9.55 -20.96
CA LEU A 280 -21.49 9.63 -20.93
C LEU A 280 -21.96 10.76 -19.99
N ALA A 281 -21.42 10.84 -18.77
CA ALA A 281 -21.74 11.90 -17.81
C ALA A 281 -21.51 13.30 -18.41
N ARG A 282 -20.38 13.48 -19.10
CA ARG A 282 -20.06 14.75 -19.79
C ARG A 282 -21.04 15.07 -20.93
N SER A 283 -21.39 14.09 -21.74
CA SER A 283 -22.33 14.27 -22.87
C SER A 283 -23.73 14.64 -22.39
N GLN A 284 -24.10 14.22 -21.19
CA GLN A 284 -25.40 14.54 -20.56
C GLN A 284 -25.35 15.78 -19.68
N SER A 285 -24.25 16.51 -19.64
CA SER A 285 -24.02 17.66 -18.74
C SER A 285 -24.24 17.31 -17.25
N SER A 286 -24.01 16.06 -16.89
CA SER A 286 -24.18 15.51 -15.54
C SER A 286 -22.86 15.28 -14.83
N ALA A 287 -21.73 15.63 -15.43
CA ALA A 287 -20.41 15.57 -14.82
C ALA A 287 -20.14 16.80 -13.97
N GLY A 288 -19.53 16.60 -12.82
CA GLY A 288 -19.08 17.64 -11.89
C GLY A 288 -17.88 17.17 -11.08
N ASP A 289 -17.57 17.84 -9.99
CA ASP A 289 -16.37 17.61 -9.18
C ASP A 289 -16.28 16.20 -8.59
N ALA A 290 -17.42 15.61 -8.22
CA ALA A 290 -17.45 14.28 -7.64
C ALA A 290 -17.09 13.19 -8.66
N SER A 291 -17.69 13.22 -9.84
CA SER A 291 -17.38 12.27 -10.93
C SER A 291 -16.00 12.53 -11.55
N ALA A 292 -15.56 13.79 -11.63
CA ALA A 292 -14.21 14.16 -12.02
C ALA A 292 -13.18 13.56 -11.08
N SER A 293 -13.35 13.72 -9.79
CA SER A 293 -12.46 13.12 -8.78
C SER A 293 -12.45 11.58 -8.85
N ALA A 294 -13.60 10.96 -9.10
CA ALA A 294 -13.73 9.51 -9.18
C ALA A 294 -13.02 8.90 -10.40
N ILE A 295 -12.99 9.62 -11.52
CA ILE A 295 -12.41 9.11 -12.78
C ILE A 295 -10.88 9.22 -12.85
N LEU A 296 -10.26 10.15 -12.14
CA LEU A 296 -8.82 10.43 -12.22
C LEU A 296 -7.93 9.17 -12.12
N PRO A 297 -8.18 8.23 -11.18
CA PRO A 297 -7.37 7.02 -11.09
C PRO A 297 -7.45 6.14 -12.35
N ALA A 298 -8.63 6.04 -12.97
CA ALA A 298 -8.81 5.25 -14.17
C ALA A 298 -8.15 5.92 -15.39
N LEU A 299 -8.30 7.23 -15.57
CA LEU A 299 -7.64 7.99 -16.63
C LEU A 299 -6.12 7.88 -16.54
N PHE A 300 -5.59 7.97 -15.32
CA PHE A 300 -4.16 7.79 -15.09
C PHE A 300 -3.68 6.40 -15.53
N ARG A 301 -4.41 5.33 -15.18
CA ARG A 301 -4.04 3.96 -15.53
C ARG A 301 -4.16 3.66 -17.03
N VAL A 302 -5.16 4.23 -17.72
CA VAL A 302 -5.27 4.09 -19.18
C VAL A 302 -4.35 5.03 -19.95
N LYS A 303 -3.64 5.93 -19.25
CA LYS A 303 -2.69 6.91 -19.82
C LYS A 303 -3.35 7.90 -20.77
N ASP A 304 -4.56 8.33 -20.48
CA ASP A 304 -5.27 9.35 -21.24
C ASP A 304 -4.95 10.74 -20.64
N GLU A 305 -3.83 11.31 -21.08
CA GLU A 305 -3.31 12.58 -20.56
C GLU A 305 -4.28 13.74 -20.84
N ASP A 306 -4.90 13.76 -22.03
CA ASP A 306 -5.81 14.83 -22.43
C ASP A 306 -7.08 14.88 -21.59
N LEU A 307 -7.69 13.71 -21.35
CA LEU A 307 -8.88 13.62 -20.51
C LEU A 307 -8.54 13.83 -19.04
N PHE A 308 -7.35 13.39 -18.59
CA PHE A 308 -6.89 13.57 -17.22
C PHE A 308 -6.74 15.06 -16.85
N LEU A 309 -6.20 15.88 -17.78
CA LEU A 309 -6.03 17.32 -17.57
C LEU A 309 -7.35 18.10 -17.66
N ARG A 310 -8.40 17.51 -18.19
CA ARG A 310 -9.72 18.14 -18.35
C ARG A 310 -10.75 17.66 -17.32
N ALA A 311 -10.42 16.64 -16.54
CA ALA A 311 -11.23 16.15 -15.44
C ALA A 311 -10.92 16.92 -14.16
#